data_d55248a89e4a8b7967c654b5fcfbf750
#
_entry.id   d55248a89e4a8b7967c654b5fcfbf750
#
_cell.length_a   1.000
_cell.length_b   1.000
_cell.length_c   1.000
_cell.angle_alpha   90.00
_cell.angle_beta   90.00
_cell.angle_gamma   90.00
#
_symmetry.space_group_name_H-M   'P 1'
#
loop_
_entity.id
_entity.type
_entity.pdbx_description
1 polymer ?
#
loop_
_entity_poly.entity_id
_entity_poly.type
_entity_poly.pdbx_seq_one_letter_code
_entity_poly.pdbx_strand_id
1 'polypeptide(L)'
;MAITVHRISPVAHLPLILGMLRKLDVAGIIDGLLPPNPAHVLASGRGVEALILAILDGHHALYKVGSRLEERGMVPLLQSGLDRTALHDYRLGQILDALFAANLNRVFGAVALRALEVYAISTPWLPQDTTTLTLYGAYEEATRPDGQAPQAPAGPVPPRPAYGHSKDGHDDLKQVLLSLGVSSDGGLPLRLGVRDGHTSESTETPVAIEACLALGLAGVRGIVADSKAYCKRTLGLCLEKRVGLITLVPRTCAVRQELEAWGPQQGALPVWLAKPGRTRQESPRQWHGQSVMRRVEVEDSDGRVALEALRFVVVHSNQLAQQAALTYGKAQSDEAERVTEHIRRVEARRFACAADAEAALADYEGHGQGRRGRRPRPWRYHALRYRVETCQQRKKRTRRGRPAEGGAATGRGLLSLGR
;
A
#
# COMPACT_ATOMS: atom_id res chain seq x y z
N MET A 1 -53.73 -32.47 -15.48
CA MET A 1 -52.39 -32.22 -14.83
C MET A 1 -52.35 -30.74 -14.44
N ALA A 2 -51.94 -30.40 -13.22
CA ALA A 2 -51.80 -29.05 -12.77
C ALA A 2 -50.32 -28.70 -12.65
N ILE A 3 -49.91 -27.48 -13.03
CA ILE A 3 -48.55 -26.97 -12.84
C ILE A 3 -48.57 -26.21 -11.51
N THR A 4 -47.66 -26.57 -10.63
CA THR A 4 -47.49 -25.89 -9.34
C THR A 4 -46.10 -25.27 -9.27
N VAL A 5 -46.00 -24.08 -8.72
CA VAL A 5 -44.70 -23.43 -8.46
C VAL A 5 -44.17 -23.98 -7.15
N HIS A 6 -43.05 -24.71 -7.19
CA HIS A 6 -42.43 -25.31 -6.00
C HIS A 6 -41.52 -24.37 -5.24
N ARG A 7 -40.86 -23.45 -5.93
CA ARG A 7 -39.85 -22.56 -5.30
C ARG A 7 -39.66 -21.28 -6.09
N ILE A 8 -39.47 -20.17 -5.36
CA ILE A 8 -38.96 -18.91 -5.89
C ILE A 8 -37.64 -18.60 -5.18
N SER A 9 -36.57 -18.42 -5.93
CA SER A 9 -35.25 -18.11 -5.37
C SER A 9 -34.71 -16.79 -5.93
N PRO A 10 -34.19 -15.89 -5.07
CA PRO A 10 -33.55 -14.64 -5.51
C PRO A 10 -32.15 -14.93 -6.03
N VAL A 11 -31.99 -15.05 -7.34
CA VAL A 11 -30.68 -15.39 -7.97
C VAL A 11 -29.70 -14.20 -8.02
N ALA A 12 -30.19 -12.96 -7.85
CA ALA A 12 -29.40 -11.73 -7.87
C ALA A 12 -28.48 -11.63 -9.11
N HIS A 13 -27.20 -11.27 -8.93
CA HIS A 13 -26.20 -11.10 -9.98
C HIS A 13 -25.49 -12.42 -10.37
N LEU A 14 -25.69 -13.51 -9.64
CA LEU A 14 -24.91 -14.74 -9.79
C LEU A 14 -25.03 -15.41 -11.18
N PRO A 15 -26.21 -15.43 -11.86
CA PRO A 15 -26.28 -15.96 -13.21
C PRO A 15 -25.45 -15.19 -14.23
N LEU A 16 -25.32 -13.86 -14.07
CA LEU A 16 -24.46 -13.03 -14.93
C LEU A 16 -22.99 -13.42 -14.75
N ILE A 17 -22.57 -13.56 -13.49
CA ILE A 17 -21.20 -14.01 -13.17
C ILE A 17 -20.94 -15.39 -13.74
N LEU A 18 -21.86 -16.35 -13.54
CA LEU A 18 -21.71 -17.70 -14.10
C LEU A 18 -21.62 -17.65 -15.63
N GLY A 19 -22.39 -16.79 -16.29
CA GLY A 19 -22.31 -16.55 -17.72
C GLY A 19 -20.93 -16.05 -18.17
N MET A 20 -20.31 -15.16 -17.40
CA MET A 20 -18.94 -14.70 -17.65
C MET A 20 -17.90 -15.81 -17.43
N LEU A 21 -18.01 -16.58 -16.35
CA LEU A 21 -17.11 -17.72 -16.09
C LEU A 21 -17.16 -18.75 -17.24
N ARG A 22 -18.34 -19.02 -17.78
CA ARG A 22 -18.54 -19.90 -18.94
C ARG A 22 -17.97 -19.31 -20.24
N LYS A 23 -18.17 -18.01 -20.47
CA LYS A 23 -17.57 -17.34 -21.63
C LYS A 23 -16.04 -17.41 -21.63
N LEU A 24 -15.44 -17.36 -20.45
CA LEU A 24 -14.00 -17.56 -20.26
C LEU A 24 -13.57 -19.01 -20.20
N ASP A 25 -14.52 -19.93 -20.18
CA ASP A 25 -14.28 -21.38 -20.02
C ASP A 25 -13.46 -21.72 -18.75
N VAL A 26 -13.76 -21.04 -17.65
CA VAL A 26 -13.01 -21.20 -16.39
C VAL A 26 -13.01 -22.65 -15.94
N ALA A 27 -14.15 -23.33 -15.98
CA ALA A 27 -14.25 -24.73 -15.57
C ALA A 27 -13.41 -25.65 -16.45
N GLY A 28 -13.46 -25.49 -17.78
CA GLY A 28 -12.65 -26.28 -18.71
C GLY A 28 -11.15 -26.08 -18.52
N ILE A 29 -10.72 -24.81 -18.31
CA ILE A 29 -9.31 -24.50 -18.00
C ILE A 29 -8.87 -25.19 -16.71
N ILE A 30 -9.68 -25.12 -15.65
CA ILE A 30 -9.35 -25.75 -14.35
C ILE A 30 -9.29 -27.27 -14.50
N ASP A 31 -10.30 -27.89 -15.13
CA ASP A 31 -10.36 -29.33 -15.32
C ASP A 31 -9.22 -29.85 -16.21
N GLY A 32 -8.73 -29.04 -17.16
CA GLY A 32 -7.55 -29.35 -17.96
C GLY A 32 -6.21 -29.26 -17.21
N LEU A 33 -6.15 -28.48 -16.14
CA LEU A 33 -4.93 -28.31 -15.35
C LEU A 33 -4.86 -29.20 -14.11
N LEU A 34 -6.00 -29.63 -13.58
CA LEU A 34 -6.09 -30.52 -12.42
C LEU A 34 -6.29 -31.97 -12.85
N PRO A 35 -5.73 -32.96 -12.10
CA PRO A 35 -5.92 -34.36 -12.43
C PRO A 35 -7.40 -34.74 -12.30
N PRO A 36 -8.00 -35.35 -13.33
CA PRO A 36 -9.38 -35.79 -13.28
C PRO A 36 -9.54 -36.93 -12.27
N ASN A 37 -10.66 -36.92 -11.53
CA ASN A 37 -11.05 -38.03 -10.68
C ASN A 37 -12.50 -38.42 -11.00
N PRO A 38 -12.71 -39.51 -11.75
CA PRO A 38 -14.04 -39.96 -12.19
C PRO A 38 -14.95 -40.40 -11.04
N ALA A 39 -14.42 -40.63 -9.83
CA ALA A 39 -15.21 -40.93 -8.65
C ALA A 39 -15.94 -39.71 -8.08
N HIS A 40 -15.57 -38.51 -8.50
CA HIS A 40 -16.18 -37.29 -8.01
C HIS A 40 -17.36 -36.84 -8.89
N VAL A 41 -18.55 -36.76 -8.31
CA VAL A 41 -19.75 -36.20 -8.97
C VAL A 41 -19.55 -34.71 -9.35
N LEU A 42 -18.86 -33.97 -8.50
CA LEU A 42 -18.53 -32.54 -8.74
C LEU A 42 -17.13 -32.45 -9.37
N ALA A 43 -17.04 -32.04 -10.64
CA ALA A 43 -15.80 -31.72 -11.30
C ALA A 43 -15.10 -30.54 -10.63
N SER A 44 -13.76 -30.48 -10.68
CA SER A 44 -12.99 -29.46 -9.99
C SER A 44 -13.30 -28.05 -10.52
N GLY A 45 -13.43 -27.89 -11.83
CA GLY A 45 -13.79 -26.61 -12.44
C GLY A 45 -15.17 -26.10 -12.00
N ARG A 46 -16.17 -26.98 -11.89
CA ARG A 46 -17.49 -26.60 -11.36
C ARG A 46 -17.45 -26.23 -9.88
N GLY A 47 -16.61 -26.92 -9.11
CA GLY A 47 -16.38 -26.54 -7.72
C GLY A 47 -15.74 -25.16 -7.57
N VAL A 48 -14.80 -24.80 -8.46
CA VAL A 48 -14.20 -23.46 -8.49
C VAL A 48 -15.25 -22.42 -8.87
N GLU A 49 -16.10 -22.65 -9.87
CA GLU A 49 -17.23 -21.75 -10.19
C GLU A 49 -18.13 -21.56 -8.97
N ALA A 50 -18.46 -22.63 -8.23
CA ALA A 50 -19.27 -22.55 -7.02
C ALA A 50 -18.59 -21.71 -5.93
N LEU A 51 -17.29 -21.86 -5.72
CA LEU A 51 -16.51 -21.04 -4.76
C LEU A 51 -16.50 -19.58 -5.15
N ILE A 52 -16.28 -19.25 -6.43
CA ILE A 52 -16.33 -17.86 -6.94
C ILE A 52 -17.71 -17.25 -6.69
N LEU A 53 -18.78 -17.96 -7.02
CA LEU A 53 -20.14 -17.48 -6.81
C LEU A 53 -20.44 -17.24 -5.32
N ALA A 54 -20.02 -18.15 -4.44
CA ALA A 54 -20.20 -18.02 -3.00
C ALA A 54 -19.43 -16.82 -2.41
N ILE A 55 -18.18 -16.61 -2.84
CA ILE A 55 -17.37 -15.46 -2.42
C ILE A 55 -18.04 -14.16 -2.86
N LEU A 56 -18.53 -14.07 -4.08
CA LEU A 56 -19.19 -12.86 -4.62
C LEU A 56 -20.59 -12.63 -4.04
N ASP A 57 -21.25 -13.67 -3.50
CA ASP A 57 -22.48 -13.53 -2.70
C ASP A 57 -22.20 -13.16 -1.23
N GLY A 58 -20.92 -12.97 -0.85
CA GLY A 58 -20.51 -12.55 0.50
C GLY A 58 -20.40 -13.70 1.51
N HIS A 59 -20.31 -14.96 1.06
CA HIS A 59 -20.23 -16.15 1.92
C HIS A 59 -18.95 -16.96 1.65
N HIS A 60 -18.12 -17.11 2.68
CA HIS A 60 -16.79 -17.73 2.57
C HIS A 60 -16.66 -19.08 3.27
N ALA A 61 -17.60 -19.44 4.16
CA ALA A 61 -17.54 -20.70 4.88
C ALA A 61 -17.84 -21.89 3.97
N LEU A 62 -16.86 -22.78 3.75
CA LEU A 62 -16.97 -23.90 2.81
C LEU A 62 -18.20 -24.78 3.08
N TYR A 63 -18.50 -25.06 4.34
CA TYR A 63 -19.67 -25.88 4.74
C TYR A 63 -21.02 -25.24 4.42
N LYS A 64 -21.06 -23.94 4.11
CA LYS A 64 -22.29 -23.21 3.73
C LYS A 64 -22.47 -23.04 2.23
N VAL A 65 -21.44 -23.32 1.42
CA VAL A 65 -21.48 -23.06 -0.03
C VAL A 65 -22.68 -23.78 -0.69
N GLY A 66 -22.82 -25.07 -0.44
CA GLY A 66 -23.91 -25.86 -1.03
C GLY A 66 -25.32 -25.33 -0.68
N SER A 67 -25.60 -25.11 0.62
CA SER A 67 -26.89 -24.61 1.09
C SER A 67 -27.17 -23.20 0.55
N ARG A 68 -26.16 -22.35 0.50
CA ARG A 68 -26.29 -20.96 0.05
C ARG A 68 -26.57 -20.86 -1.44
N LEU A 69 -25.84 -21.61 -2.26
CA LEU A 69 -26.11 -21.65 -3.70
C LEU A 69 -27.45 -22.32 -4.03
N GLU A 70 -27.92 -23.25 -3.20
CA GLU A 70 -29.26 -23.79 -3.32
C GLU A 70 -30.34 -22.76 -2.98
N GLU A 71 -30.18 -21.98 -1.90
CA GLU A 71 -31.07 -20.86 -1.56
C GLU A 71 -31.15 -19.85 -2.72
N ARG A 72 -30.05 -19.59 -3.40
CA ARG A 72 -29.96 -18.74 -4.58
C ARG A 72 -30.45 -19.39 -5.87
N GLY A 73 -30.84 -20.66 -5.86
CA GLY A 73 -31.26 -21.39 -7.06
C GLY A 73 -30.14 -21.63 -8.06
N MET A 74 -28.88 -21.59 -7.63
CA MET A 74 -27.73 -21.68 -8.51
C MET A 74 -27.23 -23.10 -8.74
N VAL A 75 -27.54 -24.06 -7.86
CA VAL A 75 -27.03 -25.44 -7.95
C VAL A 75 -27.38 -26.11 -9.29
N PRO A 76 -28.64 -26.10 -9.79
CA PRO A 76 -28.96 -26.68 -11.09
C PRO A 76 -28.36 -25.90 -12.27
N LEU A 77 -28.02 -24.62 -12.08
CA LEU A 77 -27.35 -23.81 -13.11
C LEU A 77 -25.86 -24.13 -13.20
N LEU A 78 -25.20 -24.54 -12.11
CA LEU A 78 -23.82 -25.00 -12.13
C LEU A 78 -23.67 -26.28 -12.98
N GLN A 79 -24.48 -27.27 -12.67
CA GLN A 79 -24.49 -28.53 -13.38
C GLN A 79 -25.89 -29.18 -13.28
N SER A 80 -26.44 -29.61 -14.41
CA SER A 80 -27.72 -30.33 -14.43
C SER A 80 -27.63 -31.64 -13.62
N GLY A 81 -28.62 -31.84 -12.76
CA GLY A 81 -28.66 -33.02 -11.88
C GLY A 81 -27.73 -32.98 -10.67
N LEU A 82 -27.00 -31.88 -10.45
CA LEU A 82 -26.17 -31.72 -9.27
C LEU A 82 -27.04 -31.56 -8.04
N ASP A 83 -26.74 -32.28 -6.98
CA ASP A 83 -27.31 -32.06 -5.64
C ASP A 83 -26.37 -31.20 -4.80
N ARG A 84 -26.94 -30.37 -3.91
CA ARG A 84 -26.18 -29.49 -3.03
C ARG A 84 -25.18 -30.23 -2.15
N THR A 85 -25.47 -31.52 -1.81
CA THR A 85 -24.59 -32.34 -0.98
C THR A 85 -23.25 -32.62 -1.64
N ALA A 86 -23.14 -32.52 -2.98
CA ALA A 86 -21.88 -32.61 -3.68
C ALA A 86 -20.94 -31.41 -3.43
N LEU A 87 -21.51 -30.25 -2.97
CA LEU A 87 -20.78 -29.03 -2.62
C LEU A 87 -20.41 -28.97 -1.14
N HIS A 88 -20.03 -30.10 -0.53
CA HIS A 88 -19.63 -30.16 0.87
C HIS A 88 -18.18 -29.68 1.07
N ASP A 89 -17.88 -29.23 2.27
CA ASP A 89 -16.59 -28.63 2.66
C ASP A 89 -15.37 -29.51 2.36
N TYR A 90 -15.46 -30.82 2.61
CA TYR A 90 -14.37 -31.75 2.31
C TYR A 90 -14.03 -31.79 0.81
N ARG A 91 -15.05 -31.84 -0.07
CA ARG A 91 -14.80 -31.85 -1.53
C ARG A 91 -14.24 -30.49 -2.01
N LEU A 92 -14.80 -29.39 -1.50
CA LEU A 92 -14.29 -28.06 -1.83
C LEU A 92 -12.86 -27.85 -1.30
N GLY A 93 -12.55 -28.35 -0.12
CA GLY A 93 -11.17 -28.39 0.42
C GLY A 93 -10.20 -29.14 -0.48
N GLN A 94 -10.56 -30.34 -0.93
CA GLN A 94 -9.74 -31.11 -1.89
C GLN A 94 -9.48 -30.34 -3.20
N ILE A 95 -10.46 -29.56 -3.69
CA ILE A 95 -10.29 -28.73 -4.88
C ILE A 95 -9.27 -27.60 -4.59
N LEU A 96 -9.34 -26.95 -3.43
CA LEU A 96 -8.37 -25.92 -3.03
C LEU A 96 -6.95 -26.49 -2.91
N ASP A 97 -6.81 -27.69 -2.32
CA ASP A 97 -5.52 -28.39 -2.22
C ASP A 97 -4.95 -28.72 -3.61
N ALA A 98 -5.81 -29.21 -4.52
CA ALA A 98 -5.41 -29.53 -5.89
C ALA A 98 -4.99 -28.27 -6.67
N LEU A 99 -5.72 -27.16 -6.52
CA LEU A 99 -5.34 -25.85 -7.10
C LEU A 99 -3.97 -25.39 -6.58
N PHE A 100 -3.75 -25.52 -5.28
CA PHE A 100 -2.47 -25.15 -4.68
C PHE A 100 -1.33 -26.01 -5.23
N ALA A 101 -1.51 -27.32 -5.31
CA ALA A 101 -0.53 -28.26 -5.87
C ALA A 101 -0.23 -28.02 -7.36
N ALA A 102 -1.23 -27.57 -8.14
CA ALA A 102 -1.10 -27.29 -9.57
C ALA A 102 -0.35 -25.99 -9.91
N ASN A 103 0.12 -25.26 -8.92
CA ASN A 103 0.70 -23.90 -9.04
C ASN A 103 -0.35 -22.83 -9.38
N LEU A 104 -0.75 -22.08 -8.36
CA LEU A 104 -1.79 -21.04 -8.47
C LEU A 104 -1.49 -20.00 -9.56
N ASN A 105 -0.22 -19.66 -9.80
CA ASN A 105 0.15 -18.69 -10.84
C ASN A 105 -0.11 -19.27 -12.25
N ARG A 106 0.09 -20.58 -12.44
CA ARG A 106 -0.22 -21.26 -13.72
C ARG A 106 -1.71 -21.26 -13.98
N VAL A 107 -2.51 -21.60 -12.96
CA VAL A 107 -3.97 -21.63 -13.05
C VAL A 107 -4.52 -20.22 -13.32
N PHE A 108 -4.10 -19.24 -12.52
CA PHE A 108 -4.52 -17.86 -12.65
C PHE A 108 -4.11 -17.26 -14.02
N GLY A 109 -2.87 -17.52 -14.44
CA GLY A 109 -2.35 -17.05 -15.73
C GLY A 109 -3.11 -17.61 -16.91
N ALA A 110 -3.52 -18.88 -16.88
CA ALA A 110 -4.32 -19.49 -17.94
C ALA A 110 -5.69 -18.81 -18.11
N VAL A 111 -6.38 -18.52 -17.00
CA VAL A 111 -7.65 -17.78 -17.03
C VAL A 111 -7.45 -16.35 -17.50
N ALA A 112 -6.38 -15.68 -17.03
CA ALA A 112 -6.06 -14.31 -17.44
C ALA A 112 -5.74 -14.21 -18.94
N LEU A 113 -4.93 -15.12 -19.47
CA LEU A 113 -4.62 -15.19 -20.92
C LEU A 113 -5.88 -15.42 -21.75
N ARG A 114 -6.77 -16.29 -21.29
CA ARG A 114 -8.06 -16.52 -21.95
C ARG A 114 -8.92 -15.26 -21.95
N ALA A 115 -8.90 -14.49 -20.86
CA ALA A 115 -9.64 -13.24 -20.80
C ALA A 115 -9.06 -12.17 -21.75
N LEU A 116 -7.72 -12.07 -21.88
CA LEU A 116 -7.08 -11.19 -22.87
C LEU A 116 -7.54 -11.52 -24.27
N GLU A 117 -7.57 -12.82 -24.62
CA GLU A 117 -8.00 -13.32 -25.93
C GLU A 117 -9.49 -13.02 -26.20
N VAL A 118 -10.39 -13.44 -25.30
CA VAL A 118 -11.85 -13.33 -25.46
C VAL A 118 -12.32 -11.89 -25.58
N TYR A 119 -11.64 -10.98 -24.87
CA TYR A 119 -12.02 -9.55 -24.84
C TYR A 119 -11.09 -8.68 -25.69
N ALA A 120 -10.14 -9.25 -26.41
CA ALA A 120 -9.16 -8.52 -27.22
C ALA A 120 -8.45 -7.38 -26.46
N ILE A 121 -8.08 -7.63 -25.20
CA ILE A 121 -7.48 -6.63 -24.32
C ILE A 121 -6.02 -6.40 -24.70
N SER A 122 -5.66 -5.14 -24.94
CA SER A 122 -4.28 -4.73 -25.21
C SER A 122 -3.53 -4.40 -23.93
N THR A 123 -2.27 -4.83 -23.83
CA THR A 123 -1.44 -4.66 -22.63
C THR A 123 -0.09 -4.00 -22.93
N PRO A 124 -0.06 -2.80 -23.56
CA PRO A 124 1.21 -2.13 -23.85
C PRO A 124 1.96 -1.71 -22.58
N TRP A 125 1.27 -1.51 -21.48
CA TRP A 125 1.83 -1.23 -20.17
C TRP A 125 1.29 -2.20 -19.14
N LEU A 126 2.14 -2.62 -18.20
CA LEU A 126 1.79 -3.49 -17.08
C LEU A 126 1.90 -2.73 -15.77
N PRO A 127 0.81 -2.12 -15.27
CA PRO A 127 0.76 -1.61 -13.91
C PRO A 127 1.01 -2.72 -12.89
N GLN A 128 1.92 -2.46 -11.95
CA GLN A 128 2.31 -3.37 -10.88
C GLN A 128 2.25 -2.63 -9.55
N ASP A 129 1.59 -3.20 -8.56
CA ASP A 129 1.54 -2.67 -7.19
C ASP A 129 1.50 -3.80 -6.16
N THR A 130 1.78 -3.44 -4.92
CA THR A 130 1.71 -4.34 -3.76
C THR A 130 0.71 -3.82 -2.76
N THR A 131 0.04 -4.72 -2.05
CA THR A 131 -0.84 -4.39 -0.93
C THR A 131 -0.72 -5.45 0.16
N THR A 132 -1.26 -5.18 1.34
CA THR A 132 -1.32 -6.16 2.43
C THR A 132 -2.75 -6.63 2.63
N LEU A 133 -2.91 -7.91 2.95
CA LEU A 133 -4.16 -8.48 3.41
C LEU A 133 -4.03 -8.84 4.88
N THR A 134 -4.78 -8.12 5.72
CA THR A 134 -4.82 -8.34 7.16
C THR A 134 -5.66 -9.58 7.49
N LEU A 135 -5.16 -10.42 8.39
CA LEU A 135 -5.77 -11.68 8.78
C LEU A 135 -6.11 -11.65 10.28
N TYR A 136 -7.32 -12.09 10.61
CA TYR A 136 -7.80 -12.21 11.97
C TYR A 136 -7.67 -13.67 12.43
N GLY A 137 -6.88 -13.92 13.45
CA GLY A 137 -6.63 -15.24 14.02
C GLY A 137 -5.22 -15.40 14.55
N ALA A 138 -4.99 -16.44 15.34
CA ALA A 138 -3.69 -16.70 15.96
C ALA A 138 -2.65 -17.19 14.92
N TYR A 139 -3.06 -18.04 13.99
CA TYR A 139 -2.17 -18.63 12.97
C TYR A 139 -0.87 -19.18 13.56
N GLU A 140 -0.95 -19.89 14.68
CA GLU A 140 0.21 -20.37 15.45
C GLU A 140 1.00 -21.41 14.66
N GLU A 141 0.32 -22.27 13.90
CA GLU A 141 0.95 -23.28 13.04
C GLU A 141 1.78 -22.68 11.91
N ALA A 142 1.50 -21.45 11.53
CA ALA A 142 2.30 -20.71 10.55
C ALA A 142 3.63 -20.18 11.14
N THR A 143 3.81 -20.27 12.45
CA THR A 143 5.03 -19.83 13.15
C THR A 143 6.02 -20.98 13.19
N ARG A 144 6.94 -21.06 12.23
CA ARG A 144 8.08 -21.97 12.35
C ARG A 144 9.03 -21.44 13.42
N PRO A 145 9.59 -22.32 14.28
CA PRO A 145 10.65 -21.90 15.19
C PRO A 145 11.80 -21.29 14.40
N ASP A 146 12.25 -20.12 14.81
CA ASP A 146 13.41 -19.48 14.22
C ASP A 146 14.62 -20.43 14.29
N GLY A 147 15.23 -20.72 13.15
CA GLY A 147 16.45 -21.53 13.06
C GLY A 147 16.36 -22.93 12.46
N GLN A 148 15.18 -23.47 12.21
CA GLN A 148 15.07 -24.68 11.40
C GLN A 148 15.00 -24.33 9.92
N ALA A 149 16.10 -24.59 9.19
CA ALA A 149 16.04 -24.63 7.73
C ALA A 149 14.95 -25.63 7.32
N PRO A 150 13.98 -25.24 6.49
CA PRO A 150 12.98 -26.18 6.03
C PRO A 150 13.68 -27.27 5.24
N GLN A 151 13.47 -28.55 5.59
CA GLN A 151 13.56 -29.57 4.58
C GLN A 151 12.61 -29.10 3.46
N ALA A 152 13.17 -28.81 2.27
CA ALA A 152 12.37 -28.28 1.17
C ALA A 152 11.18 -29.23 0.95
N PRO A 153 9.94 -28.80 1.17
CA PRO A 153 8.80 -29.64 0.90
C PRO A 153 8.80 -29.94 -0.59
N ALA A 154 8.42 -31.16 -0.95
CA ALA A 154 8.32 -31.60 -2.35
C ALA A 154 7.23 -30.87 -3.17
N GLY A 155 6.81 -29.68 -2.76
CA GLY A 155 5.74 -28.90 -3.36
C GLY A 155 5.78 -27.42 -2.99
N PRO A 156 4.83 -26.62 -3.48
CA PRO A 156 4.74 -25.20 -3.18
C PRO A 156 4.55 -24.97 -1.67
N VAL A 157 5.29 -23.99 -1.12
CA VAL A 157 5.20 -23.61 0.30
C VAL A 157 4.15 -22.51 0.44
N PRO A 158 3.15 -22.67 1.33
CA PRO A 158 2.18 -21.62 1.56
C PRO A 158 2.84 -20.38 2.21
N PRO A 159 2.41 -19.16 1.84
CA PRO A 159 2.88 -17.94 2.48
C PRO A 159 2.47 -17.92 3.95
N ARG A 160 3.35 -17.41 4.82
CA ARG A 160 3.11 -17.36 6.25
C ARG A 160 2.47 -16.04 6.66
N PRO A 161 1.31 -16.07 7.34
CA PRO A 161 0.81 -14.91 8.07
C PRO A 161 1.83 -14.45 9.12
N ALA A 162 2.29 -13.21 9.00
CA ALA A 162 3.28 -12.63 9.91
C ALA A 162 2.97 -11.17 10.19
N TYR A 163 3.49 -10.65 11.31
CA TYR A 163 3.47 -9.22 11.59
C TYR A 163 4.39 -8.50 10.62
N GLY A 164 3.94 -7.33 10.14
CA GLY A 164 4.69 -6.52 9.19
C GLY A 164 4.16 -5.09 9.17
N HIS A 165 4.65 -4.29 8.23
CA HIS A 165 4.14 -2.93 8.05
C HIS A 165 2.81 -2.97 7.30
N SER A 166 1.72 -2.74 8.05
CA SER A 166 0.36 -2.73 7.49
C SER A 166 0.07 -1.43 6.73
N LYS A 167 -0.41 -1.54 5.49
CA LYS A 167 -0.90 -0.37 4.74
C LYS A 167 -2.20 0.19 5.32
N ASP A 168 -2.95 -0.63 6.06
CA ASP A 168 -4.23 -0.26 6.68
C ASP A 168 -4.07 0.23 8.13
N GLY A 169 -2.82 0.29 8.64
CA GLY A 169 -2.52 0.76 10.00
C GLY A 169 -2.79 -0.26 11.10
N HIS A 170 -2.91 -1.54 10.76
CA HIS A 170 -3.12 -2.66 11.69
C HIS A 170 -1.82 -3.43 11.92
N ASP A 171 -0.80 -2.77 12.47
CA ASP A 171 0.50 -3.38 12.77
C ASP A 171 0.41 -4.42 13.91
N ASP A 172 -0.72 -4.47 14.61
CA ASP A 172 -1.08 -5.43 15.68
C ASP A 172 -1.63 -6.75 15.15
N LEU A 173 -1.93 -6.86 13.86
CA LEU A 173 -2.48 -8.05 13.24
C LEU A 173 -1.49 -8.70 12.26
N LYS A 174 -1.60 -10.03 12.10
CA LYS A 174 -0.85 -10.76 11.08
C LYS A 174 -1.42 -10.44 9.70
N GLN A 175 -0.55 -10.45 8.70
CA GLN A 175 -0.89 -10.14 7.32
C GLN A 175 -0.15 -11.06 6.34
N VAL A 176 -0.54 -11.03 5.09
CA VAL A 176 0.26 -11.49 3.95
C VAL A 176 0.44 -10.34 2.97
N LEU A 177 1.57 -10.33 2.25
CA LEU A 177 1.82 -9.35 1.19
C LEU A 177 1.28 -9.89 -0.13
N LEU A 178 0.48 -9.08 -0.80
CA LEU A 178 -0.03 -9.34 -2.15
C LEU A 178 0.71 -8.48 -3.16
N SER A 179 1.09 -9.04 -4.30
CA SER A 179 1.60 -8.29 -5.44
C SER A 179 0.71 -8.56 -6.66
N LEU A 180 0.21 -7.50 -7.28
CA LEU A 180 -0.75 -7.57 -8.37
C LEU A 180 -0.20 -6.88 -9.61
N GLY A 181 -0.15 -7.61 -10.73
CA GLY A 181 0.10 -7.07 -12.05
C GLY A 181 -1.19 -7.05 -12.87
N VAL A 182 -1.50 -5.94 -13.53
CA VAL A 182 -2.74 -5.78 -14.29
C VAL A 182 -2.46 -5.30 -15.71
N SER A 183 -3.45 -5.43 -16.61
CA SER A 183 -3.40 -4.81 -17.95
C SER A 183 -3.64 -3.30 -17.84
N SER A 184 -3.05 -2.52 -18.74
CA SER A 184 -3.33 -1.08 -18.85
C SER A 184 -4.70 -0.77 -19.44
N ASP A 185 -5.28 -1.70 -20.18
CA ASP A 185 -6.64 -1.63 -20.68
C ASP A 185 -7.55 -2.49 -19.81
N GLY A 186 -8.56 -1.85 -19.23
CA GLY A 186 -9.56 -2.49 -18.37
C GLY A 186 -9.07 -2.94 -16.99
N GLY A 187 -7.77 -2.87 -16.68
CA GLY A 187 -7.25 -3.28 -15.36
C GLY A 187 -7.42 -4.78 -15.07
N LEU A 188 -7.39 -5.62 -16.12
CA LEU A 188 -7.50 -7.07 -15.95
C LEU A 188 -6.32 -7.61 -15.14
N PRO A 189 -6.56 -8.32 -14.02
CA PRO A 189 -5.49 -8.97 -13.28
C PRO A 189 -4.80 -10.06 -14.12
N LEU A 190 -3.49 -9.94 -14.28
CA LEU A 190 -2.66 -10.86 -15.08
C LEU A 190 -1.78 -11.74 -14.21
N ARG A 191 -1.37 -11.25 -13.07
CA ARG A 191 -0.54 -11.94 -12.10
C ARG A 191 -0.93 -11.55 -10.69
N LEU A 192 -1.04 -12.53 -9.82
CA LEU A 192 -1.18 -12.34 -8.38
C LEU A 192 -0.06 -13.11 -7.66
N GLY A 193 0.76 -12.40 -6.89
CA GLY A 193 1.75 -13.00 -5.99
C GLY A 193 1.29 -12.88 -4.55
N VAL A 194 1.51 -13.93 -3.76
CA VAL A 194 1.28 -13.91 -2.30
C VAL A 194 2.59 -14.23 -1.61
N ARG A 195 2.98 -13.44 -0.61
CA ARG A 195 4.23 -13.57 0.14
C ARG A 195 3.97 -13.53 1.63
N ASP A 196 4.96 -13.99 2.39
CA ASP A 196 4.96 -13.89 3.85
C ASP A 196 4.70 -12.44 4.29
N GLY A 197 3.96 -12.27 5.40
CA GLY A 197 3.51 -10.95 5.84
C GLY A 197 4.60 -9.96 6.23
N HIS A 198 5.80 -10.43 6.53
CA HIS A 198 6.98 -9.61 6.83
C HIS A 198 7.85 -9.28 5.60
N THR A 199 7.46 -9.77 4.40
CA THR A 199 8.21 -9.51 3.17
C THR A 199 8.22 -8.02 2.86
N SER A 200 9.42 -7.47 2.59
CA SER A 200 9.56 -6.07 2.18
C SER A 200 9.06 -5.85 0.76
N GLU A 201 8.30 -4.78 0.55
CA GLU A 201 7.86 -4.38 -0.80
C GLU A 201 9.03 -4.14 -1.75
N SER A 202 10.14 -3.58 -1.26
CA SER A 202 11.34 -3.36 -2.07
C SER A 202 12.01 -4.66 -2.54
N THR A 203 11.81 -5.76 -1.81
CA THR A 203 12.28 -7.09 -2.19
C THR A 203 11.31 -7.76 -3.17
N GLU A 204 10.00 -7.62 -2.94
CA GLU A 204 8.98 -8.26 -3.80
C GLU A 204 8.81 -7.55 -5.14
N THR A 205 8.92 -6.23 -5.21
CA THR A 205 8.64 -5.47 -6.43
C THR A 205 9.48 -5.90 -7.64
N PRO A 206 10.82 -6.08 -7.54
CA PRO A 206 11.62 -6.60 -8.66
C PRO A 206 11.19 -8.00 -9.09
N VAL A 207 10.90 -8.89 -8.13
CA VAL A 207 10.44 -10.27 -8.40
C VAL A 207 9.07 -10.26 -9.08
N ALA A 208 8.17 -9.40 -8.65
CA ALA A 208 6.85 -9.25 -9.26
C ALA A 208 6.93 -8.73 -10.70
N ILE A 209 7.80 -7.76 -10.96
CA ILE A 209 8.05 -7.21 -12.31
C ILE A 209 8.64 -8.29 -13.21
N GLU A 210 9.66 -9.01 -12.76
CA GLU A 210 10.27 -10.10 -13.50
C GLU A 210 9.23 -11.18 -13.88
N ALA A 211 8.39 -11.58 -12.94
CA ALA A 211 7.33 -12.53 -13.17
C ALA A 211 6.22 -12.01 -14.11
N CYS A 212 5.92 -10.70 -14.09
CA CYS A 212 5.01 -10.10 -15.07
C CYS A 212 5.60 -10.13 -16.49
N LEU A 213 6.89 -9.85 -16.64
CA LEU A 213 7.58 -9.92 -17.93
C LEU A 213 7.72 -11.36 -18.44
N ALA A 214 7.84 -12.34 -17.53
CA ALA A 214 7.90 -13.75 -17.86
C ALA A 214 6.58 -14.32 -18.43
N LEU A 215 5.45 -13.58 -18.33
CA LEU A 215 4.19 -13.96 -18.99
C LEU A 215 4.33 -13.95 -20.53
N GLY A 216 5.36 -13.32 -21.08
CA GLY A 216 5.63 -13.32 -22.51
C GLY A 216 4.54 -12.64 -23.37
N LEU A 217 3.81 -11.69 -22.81
CA LEU A 217 2.71 -11.01 -23.47
C LEU A 217 3.22 -10.18 -24.66
N ALA A 218 2.62 -10.36 -25.81
CA ALA A 218 2.97 -9.61 -27.01
C ALA A 218 2.64 -8.12 -26.86
N GLY A 219 3.51 -7.25 -27.41
CA GLY A 219 3.28 -5.81 -27.46
C GLY A 219 3.49 -5.05 -26.16
N VAL A 220 4.02 -5.68 -25.12
CA VAL A 220 4.40 -5.00 -23.88
C VAL A 220 5.53 -4.01 -24.16
N ARG A 221 5.29 -2.74 -23.84
CA ARG A 221 6.26 -1.64 -23.97
C ARG A 221 6.96 -1.33 -22.65
N GLY A 222 6.31 -1.63 -21.52
CA GLY A 222 6.92 -1.37 -20.23
C GLY A 222 6.03 -1.63 -19.03
N ILE A 223 6.60 -1.34 -17.87
CA ILE A 223 6.03 -1.49 -16.55
C ILE A 223 5.69 -0.11 -15.97
N VAL A 224 4.61 -0.02 -15.23
CA VAL A 224 4.26 1.14 -14.40
C VAL A 224 4.19 0.67 -12.95
N ALA A 225 5.02 1.23 -12.09
CA ALA A 225 5.05 0.83 -10.68
C ALA A 225 5.34 2.03 -9.77
N ASP A 226 5.14 1.85 -8.48
CA ASP A 226 5.44 2.85 -7.46
C ASP A 226 6.97 3.09 -7.30
N SER A 227 7.34 3.97 -6.37
CA SER A 227 8.74 4.32 -6.13
C SER A 227 9.62 3.17 -5.64
N LYS A 228 9.05 2.07 -5.16
CA LYS A 228 9.79 0.87 -4.74
C LYS A 228 10.41 0.13 -5.93
N ALA A 229 9.86 0.34 -7.14
CA ALA A 229 10.43 -0.20 -8.36
C ALA A 229 11.74 0.50 -8.78
N TYR A 230 12.04 1.70 -8.24
CA TYR A 230 13.30 2.38 -8.54
C TYR A 230 14.44 1.75 -7.73
N CYS A 231 14.97 0.66 -8.20
CA CYS A 231 16.17 0.03 -7.65
C CYS A 231 17.06 -0.50 -8.78
N LYS A 232 18.37 -0.70 -8.50
CA LYS A 232 19.38 -1.12 -9.49
C LYS A 232 18.94 -2.36 -10.27
N ARG A 233 18.45 -3.38 -9.56
CA ARG A 233 17.99 -4.65 -10.14
C ARG A 233 16.81 -4.48 -11.11
N THR A 234 15.79 -3.69 -10.74
CA THR A 234 14.65 -3.45 -11.63
C THR A 234 15.07 -2.66 -12.87
N LEU A 235 15.94 -1.66 -12.70
CA LEU A 235 16.45 -0.86 -13.82
C LEU A 235 17.24 -1.75 -14.80
N GLY A 236 18.13 -2.61 -14.29
CA GLY A 236 18.90 -3.55 -15.10
C GLY A 236 18.00 -4.55 -15.84
N LEU A 237 17.03 -5.15 -15.12
CA LEU A 237 16.05 -6.07 -15.72
C LEU A 237 15.26 -5.43 -16.87
N CYS A 238 14.80 -4.19 -16.69
CA CYS A 238 14.08 -3.47 -17.73
C CYS A 238 14.95 -3.18 -18.97
N LEU A 239 16.23 -2.86 -18.77
CA LEU A 239 17.20 -2.68 -19.84
C LEU A 239 17.46 -4.00 -20.60
N GLU A 240 17.72 -5.10 -19.89
CA GLU A 240 17.93 -6.43 -20.48
C GLU A 240 16.74 -6.89 -21.30
N LYS A 241 15.53 -6.69 -20.79
CA LYS A 241 14.28 -7.05 -21.47
C LYS A 241 13.84 -6.02 -22.50
N ARG A 242 14.55 -4.90 -22.65
CA ARG A 242 14.23 -3.79 -23.56
C ARG A 242 12.81 -3.24 -23.37
N VAL A 243 12.36 -3.15 -22.15
CA VAL A 243 11.08 -2.57 -21.77
C VAL A 243 11.25 -1.27 -21.01
N GLY A 244 10.31 -0.34 -21.17
CA GLY A 244 10.30 0.90 -20.40
C GLY A 244 9.89 0.69 -18.95
N LEU A 245 10.33 1.57 -18.06
CA LEU A 245 9.86 1.66 -16.69
C LEU A 245 9.33 3.06 -16.40
N ILE A 246 8.10 3.16 -15.95
CA ILE A 246 7.52 4.39 -15.42
C ILE A 246 7.37 4.22 -13.92
N THR A 247 8.19 4.94 -13.17
CA THR A 247 8.20 4.93 -11.71
C THR A 247 8.60 6.29 -11.15
N LEU A 248 8.30 6.52 -9.89
CA LEU A 248 8.77 7.70 -9.18
C LEU A 248 10.14 7.42 -8.56
N VAL A 249 11.07 8.37 -8.69
CA VAL A 249 12.34 8.29 -7.98
C VAL A 249 12.13 8.58 -6.49
N PRO A 250 12.59 7.72 -5.56
CA PRO A 250 12.45 7.96 -4.13
C PRO A 250 13.12 9.26 -3.67
N ARG A 251 12.55 9.92 -2.67
CA ARG A 251 13.09 11.19 -2.12
C ARG A 251 14.48 11.06 -1.53
N THR A 252 14.87 9.87 -1.13
CA THR A 252 16.19 9.56 -0.56
C THR A 252 17.30 9.43 -1.61
N CYS A 253 16.96 9.32 -2.90
CA CYS A 253 17.93 9.14 -3.97
C CYS A 253 18.60 10.47 -4.34
N ALA A 254 19.93 10.46 -4.45
CA ALA A 254 20.74 11.63 -4.80
C ALA A 254 20.33 12.24 -6.16
N VAL A 255 20.06 11.41 -7.16
CA VAL A 255 19.61 11.87 -8.49
C VAL A 255 18.31 12.67 -8.41
N ARG A 256 17.39 12.31 -7.50
CA ARG A 256 16.17 13.09 -7.30
C ARG A 256 16.46 14.44 -6.68
N GLN A 257 17.29 14.50 -5.65
CA GLN A 257 17.68 15.76 -4.99
C GLN A 257 18.37 16.71 -5.98
N GLU A 258 19.26 16.15 -6.81
CA GLU A 258 19.90 16.89 -7.90
C GLU A 258 18.88 17.47 -8.89
N LEU A 259 17.92 16.66 -9.36
CA LEU A 259 16.92 17.06 -10.33
C LEU A 259 15.87 18.03 -9.75
N GLU A 260 15.52 17.89 -8.48
CA GLU A 260 14.65 18.85 -7.78
C GLU A 260 15.33 20.22 -7.63
N ALA A 261 16.64 20.26 -7.42
CA ALA A 261 17.42 21.49 -7.40
C ALA A 261 17.64 22.09 -8.79
N TRP A 262 17.84 21.23 -9.80
CA TRP A 262 18.05 21.63 -11.20
C TRP A 262 16.79 22.20 -11.85
N GLY A 263 15.60 21.64 -11.58
CA GLY A 263 14.34 22.03 -12.22
C GLY A 263 14.03 23.53 -12.15
N PRO A 264 14.03 24.17 -10.98
CA PRO A 264 13.78 25.60 -10.82
C PRO A 264 14.79 26.50 -11.56
N GLN A 265 16.04 26.04 -11.75
CA GLN A 265 17.10 26.79 -12.44
C GLN A 265 16.86 26.90 -13.95
N GLN A 266 16.00 26.06 -14.51
CA GLN A 266 15.68 26.05 -15.95
C GLN A 266 14.60 27.07 -16.32
N GLY A 267 14.09 27.86 -15.38
CA GLY A 267 12.98 28.79 -15.59
C GLY A 267 11.64 28.05 -15.77
N ALA A 268 10.76 28.61 -16.59
CA ALA A 268 9.44 28.02 -16.84
C ALA A 268 9.58 26.75 -17.72
N LEU A 269 9.26 25.60 -17.16
CA LEU A 269 9.20 24.35 -17.92
C LEU A 269 8.04 24.38 -18.93
N PRO A 270 8.21 23.78 -20.14
CA PRO A 270 7.16 23.74 -21.14
C PRO A 270 5.93 22.97 -20.67
N VAL A 271 4.75 23.39 -21.10
CA VAL A 271 3.50 22.66 -20.85
C VAL A 271 3.51 21.39 -21.70
N TRP A 272 3.49 20.24 -21.05
CA TRP A 272 3.42 18.93 -21.73
C TRP A 272 1.98 18.44 -21.88
N LEU A 273 1.14 18.74 -20.91
CA LEU A 273 -0.26 18.30 -20.89
C LEU A 273 -1.11 19.37 -20.21
N ALA A 274 -2.23 19.69 -20.82
CA ALA A 274 -3.26 20.51 -20.21
C ALA A 274 -4.60 19.76 -20.28
N LYS A 275 -5.34 19.77 -19.20
CA LYS A 275 -6.71 19.22 -19.12
C LYS A 275 -7.63 20.27 -18.47
N PRO A 276 -8.92 20.33 -18.86
CA PRO A 276 -9.87 21.20 -18.20
C PRO A 276 -9.95 20.87 -16.69
N GLY A 277 -10.37 21.83 -15.90
CA GLY A 277 -10.72 21.60 -14.49
C GLY A 277 -11.83 20.53 -14.37
N ARG A 278 -11.97 19.95 -13.19
CA ARG A 278 -13.05 18.99 -12.91
C ARG A 278 -14.41 19.66 -12.89
N THR A 279 -14.44 20.93 -12.53
CA THR A 279 -15.63 21.79 -12.56
C THR A 279 -15.35 23.03 -13.41
N ARG A 280 -16.40 23.76 -13.80
CA ARG A 280 -16.27 25.02 -14.57
C ARG A 280 -15.53 26.11 -13.80
N GLN A 281 -15.47 26.02 -12.47
CA GLN A 281 -14.83 27.00 -11.59
C GLN A 281 -13.36 26.70 -11.31
N GLU A 282 -12.91 25.45 -11.59
CA GLU A 282 -11.51 25.07 -11.37
C GLU A 282 -10.62 25.50 -12.55
N SER A 283 -9.45 26.03 -12.21
CA SER A 283 -8.41 26.31 -13.19
C SER A 283 -8.01 25.06 -13.98
N PRO A 284 -7.62 25.20 -15.25
CA PRO A 284 -7.11 24.09 -16.03
C PRO A 284 -5.95 23.40 -15.32
N ARG A 285 -5.94 22.07 -15.36
CA ARG A 285 -4.84 21.28 -14.83
C ARG A 285 -3.72 21.25 -15.85
N GLN A 286 -2.52 21.65 -15.43
CA GLN A 286 -1.37 21.72 -16.30
C GLN A 286 -0.21 20.94 -15.71
N TRP A 287 0.45 20.19 -16.57
CA TRP A 287 1.71 19.51 -16.26
C TRP A 287 2.79 20.09 -17.15
N HIS A 288 3.79 20.63 -16.49
CA HIS A 288 5.00 21.15 -17.11
C HIS A 288 6.09 20.11 -16.92
N GLY A 289 6.90 19.88 -17.95
CA GLY A 289 7.92 18.84 -17.82
C GLY A 289 9.10 19.02 -18.76
N GLN A 290 10.21 18.41 -18.36
CA GLN A 290 11.40 18.34 -19.19
C GLN A 290 12.08 16.99 -18.95
N SER A 291 12.57 16.36 -20.02
CA SER A 291 13.37 15.16 -19.92
C SER A 291 14.85 15.50 -19.87
N VAL A 292 15.58 14.73 -19.09
CA VAL A 292 17.03 14.86 -18.89
C VAL A 292 17.66 13.49 -18.77
N MET A 293 18.85 13.32 -19.35
CA MET A 293 19.64 12.09 -19.20
C MET A 293 20.54 12.18 -17.97
N ARG A 294 20.56 11.10 -17.18
CA ARG A 294 21.50 10.95 -16.07
C ARG A 294 22.06 9.53 -16.04
N ARG A 295 23.32 9.41 -15.65
CA ARG A 295 23.94 8.12 -15.43
C ARG A 295 23.61 7.64 -14.02
N VAL A 296 23.11 6.43 -13.92
CA VAL A 296 22.78 5.77 -12.66
C VAL A 296 23.26 4.33 -12.68
N GLU A 297 23.52 3.80 -11.50
CA GLU A 297 23.90 2.40 -11.36
C GLU A 297 22.71 1.49 -11.60
N VAL A 298 22.94 0.48 -12.42
CA VAL A 298 22.01 -0.62 -12.70
C VAL A 298 22.68 -1.95 -12.40
N GLU A 299 21.92 -2.97 -12.05
CA GLU A 299 22.43 -4.31 -11.74
C GLU A 299 21.81 -5.31 -12.71
N ASP A 300 22.65 -6.05 -13.43
CA ASP A 300 22.19 -7.08 -14.35
C ASP A 300 21.76 -8.38 -13.64
N SER A 301 21.31 -9.37 -14.41
CA SER A 301 20.90 -10.68 -13.91
C SER A 301 22.01 -11.46 -13.22
N ASP A 302 23.28 -11.18 -13.56
CA ASP A 302 24.48 -11.77 -12.97
C ASP A 302 24.95 -11.05 -11.71
N GLY A 303 24.25 -9.96 -11.28
CA GLY A 303 24.63 -9.14 -10.12
C GLY A 303 25.75 -8.14 -10.40
N ARG A 304 26.11 -7.91 -11.66
CA ARG A 304 27.13 -6.92 -12.03
C ARG A 304 26.53 -5.54 -12.08
N VAL A 305 27.20 -4.57 -11.48
CA VAL A 305 26.75 -3.17 -11.45
C VAL A 305 27.48 -2.38 -12.54
N ALA A 306 26.71 -1.67 -13.35
CA ALA A 306 27.20 -0.78 -14.40
C ALA A 306 26.54 0.61 -14.30
N LEU A 307 27.18 1.63 -14.89
CA LEU A 307 26.60 2.98 -15.02
C LEU A 307 25.95 3.13 -16.37
N GLU A 308 24.61 3.24 -16.38
CA GLU A 308 23.81 3.39 -17.59
C GLU A 308 23.12 4.75 -17.65
N ALA A 309 23.04 5.29 -18.88
CA ALA A 309 22.38 6.57 -19.14
C ALA A 309 20.86 6.36 -19.28
N LEU A 310 20.11 6.80 -18.27
CA LEU A 310 18.66 6.71 -18.26
C LEU A 310 17.99 8.07 -18.44
N ARG A 311 16.81 8.07 -19.02
CA ARG A 311 15.97 9.25 -19.19
C ARG A 311 15.13 9.48 -17.95
N PHE A 312 15.31 10.61 -17.31
CA PHE A 312 14.47 11.11 -16.24
C PHE A 312 13.53 12.19 -16.77
N VAL A 313 12.37 12.31 -16.16
CA VAL A 313 11.39 13.34 -16.48
C VAL A 313 11.11 14.12 -15.22
N VAL A 314 11.47 15.41 -15.23
CA VAL A 314 11.10 16.34 -14.16
C VAL A 314 9.74 16.92 -14.50
N VAL A 315 8.76 16.72 -13.63
CA VAL A 315 7.38 17.14 -13.84
C VAL A 315 6.94 18.07 -12.71
N HIS A 316 6.39 19.20 -13.09
CA HIS A 316 5.70 20.14 -12.21
C HIS A 316 4.21 20.17 -12.56
N SER A 317 3.35 19.98 -11.58
CA SER A 317 1.90 20.08 -11.72
C SER A 317 1.38 21.27 -10.92
N ASN A 318 0.63 22.16 -11.55
CA ASN A 318 0.04 23.32 -10.88
C ASN A 318 -0.91 22.93 -9.75
N GLN A 319 -1.67 21.82 -9.88
CA GLN A 319 -2.54 21.33 -8.81
C GLN A 319 -1.76 20.78 -7.62
N LEU A 320 -0.71 19.97 -7.87
CA LEU A 320 0.14 19.46 -6.79
C LEU A 320 0.85 20.61 -6.07
N ALA A 321 1.28 21.65 -6.79
CA ALA A 321 1.88 22.82 -6.20
C ALA A 321 0.88 23.59 -5.31
N GLN A 322 -0.35 23.78 -5.76
CA GLN A 322 -1.41 24.41 -4.95
C GLN A 322 -1.74 23.56 -3.70
N GLN A 323 -1.89 22.25 -3.86
CA GLN A 323 -2.15 21.35 -2.74
C GLN A 323 -0.99 21.33 -1.74
N ALA A 324 0.24 21.33 -2.23
CA ALA A 324 1.43 21.43 -1.38
C ALA A 324 1.47 22.76 -0.62
N ALA A 325 1.14 23.88 -1.26
CA ALA A 325 1.05 25.20 -0.61
C ALA A 325 -0.02 25.23 0.49
N LEU A 326 -1.21 24.67 0.23
CA LEU A 326 -2.27 24.54 1.24
C LEU A 326 -1.85 23.65 2.43
N THR A 327 -1.22 22.51 2.14
CA THR A 327 -0.72 21.60 3.17
C THR A 327 0.38 22.26 4.00
N TYR A 328 1.29 22.97 3.35
CA TYR A 328 2.34 23.75 4.02
C TYR A 328 1.74 24.85 4.90
N GLY A 329 0.80 25.64 4.37
CA GLY A 329 0.12 26.69 5.12
C GLY A 329 -0.61 26.15 6.36
N LYS A 330 -1.33 25.02 6.20
CA LYS A 330 -1.97 24.34 7.34
C LYS A 330 -0.95 23.86 8.37
N ALA A 331 0.12 23.18 7.95
CA ALA A 331 1.15 22.69 8.86
C ALA A 331 1.85 23.82 9.60
N GLN A 332 2.05 24.98 8.95
CA GLN A 332 2.60 26.19 9.57
C GLN A 332 1.62 26.78 10.60
N SER A 333 0.32 26.84 10.28
CA SER A 333 -0.72 27.31 11.20
C SER A 333 -0.85 26.41 12.43
N ASP A 334 -0.92 25.09 12.22
CA ASP A 334 -0.97 24.09 13.30
C ASP A 334 0.27 24.14 14.20
N GLU A 335 1.43 24.46 13.63
CA GLU A 335 2.66 24.66 14.42
C GLU A 335 2.60 25.98 15.19
N ALA A 336 2.10 27.05 14.60
CA ALA A 336 1.93 28.35 15.27
C ALA A 336 1.03 28.24 16.51
N GLU A 337 -0.06 27.49 16.43
CA GLU A 337 -0.94 27.23 17.58
C GLU A 337 -0.19 26.48 18.69
N ARG A 338 0.54 25.42 18.34
CA ARG A 338 1.35 24.65 19.30
C ARG A 338 2.46 25.49 19.92
N VAL A 339 3.09 26.36 19.12
CA VAL A 339 4.09 27.33 19.60
C VAL A 339 3.46 28.29 20.59
N THR A 340 2.30 28.84 20.26
CA THR A 340 1.58 29.78 21.15
C THR A 340 1.23 29.10 22.49
N GLU A 341 0.77 27.87 22.45
CA GLU A 341 0.46 27.12 23.68
C GLU A 341 1.73 26.76 24.47
N HIS A 342 2.83 26.45 23.78
CA HIS A 342 4.13 26.23 24.41
C HIS A 342 4.63 27.52 25.09
N ILE A 343 4.53 28.67 24.42
CA ILE A 343 4.88 29.97 24.97
C ILE A 343 4.08 30.24 26.27
N ARG A 344 2.75 30.08 26.23
CA ARG A 344 1.90 30.25 27.42
C ARG A 344 2.34 29.35 28.59
N ARG A 345 2.67 28.11 28.32
CA ARG A 345 3.15 27.16 29.36
C ARG A 345 4.50 27.56 29.93
N VAL A 346 5.43 27.97 29.09
CA VAL A 346 6.76 28.41 29.53
C VAL A 346 6.66 29.72 30.35
N GLU A 347 5.91 30.71 29.88
CA GLU A 347 5.71 31.99 30.56
C GLU A 347 4.93 31.87 31.88
N ALA A 348 4.08 30.85 32.01
CA ALA A 348 3.36 30.56 33.25
C ALA A 348 4.26 29.98 34.36
N ARG A 349 5.41 29.37 33.98
CA ARG A 349 6.32 28.77 34.99
C ARG A 349 7.04 29.84 35.76
N ARG A 350 7.22 29.60 37.06
CA ARG A 350 8.00 30.40 37.99
C ARG A 350 9.03 29.51 38.64
N PHE A 351 10.21 30.02 38.82
CA PHE A 351 11.33 29.32 39.40
C PHE A 351 11.74 30.01 40.70
N ALA A 352 12.19 29.22 41.66
CA ALA A 352 12.60 29.73 42.96
C ALA A 352 13.98 30.44 42.89
N CYS A 353 14.85 30.00 42.02
CA CYS A 353 16.19 30.58 41.82
C CYS A 353 16.57 30.62 40.32
N ALA A 354 17.63 31.37 40.02
CA ALA A 354 18.14 31.52 38.67
C ALA A 354 18.69 30.19 38.11
N ALA A 355 19.33 29.38 38.92
CA ALA A 355 19.89 28.12 38.50
C ALA A 355 18.81 27.11 37.99
N ASP A 356 17.66 27.04 38.66
CA ASP A 356 16.53 26.23 38.23
C ASP A 356 15.93 26.73 36.91
N ALA A 357 15.90 28.08 36.73
CA ALA A 357 15.44 28.68 35.48
C ALA A 357 16.37 28.41 34.31
N GLU A 358 17.68 28.49 34.53
CA GLU A 358 18.72 28.19 33.53
C GLU A 358 18.75 26.72 33.15
N ALA A 359 18.56 25.80 34.10
CA ALA A 359 18.42 24.37 33.82
C ALA A 359 17.20 24.08 32.95
N ALA A 360 16.05 24.71 33.25
CA ALA A 360 14.86 24.61 32.43
C ALA A 360 15.03 25.25 31.04
N LEU A 361 15.82 26.33 30.94
CA LEU A 361 16.15 26.96 29.66
C LEU A 361 16.93 26.01 28.77
N ALA A 362 17.94 25.32 29.30
CA ALA A 362 18.72 24.33 28.57
C ALA A 362 17.84 23.20 28.01
N ASP A 363 16.84 22.77 28.76
CA ASP A 363 15.85 21.77 28.29
C ASP A 363 15.00 22.32 27.12
N TYR A 364 14.55 23.56 27.18
CA TYR A 364 13.77 24.17 26.12
C TYR A 364 14.58 24.42 24.84
N GLU A 365 15.84 24.73 24.94
CA GLU A 365 16.74 24.91 23.81
C GLU A 365 17.21 23.58 23.18
N GLY A 366 16.78 22.47 23.75
CA GLY A 366 17.14 21.14 23.24
C GLY A 366 18.51 20.64 23.65
N HIS A 367 19.17 21.30 24.61
CA HIS A 367 20.44 20.90 25.21
C HIS A 367 20.26 19.92 26.39
N GLY A 368 19.03 19.80 26.91
CA GLY A 368 18.67 18.86 27.97
C GLY A 368 18.25 17.48 27.44
N GLN A 369 18.32 16.47 28.32
CA GLN A 369 17.77 15.16 28.02
C GLN A 369 16.23 15.22 28.11
N GLY A 370 15.54 15.09 27.00
CA GLY A 370 14.09 14.99 26.99
C GLY A 370 13.62 13.81 27.84
N ARG A 371 12.43 13.91 28.45
CA ARG A 371 11.78 12.80 29.16
C ARG A 371 11.85 11.53 28.29
N ARG A 372 12.45 10.44 28.77
CA ARG A 372 12.70 9.17 28.08
C ARG A 372 13.82 9.19 27.02
N GLY A 373 14.87 10.06 27.15
CA GLY A 373 16.04 10.00 26.27
C GLY A 373 15.79 10.42 24.82
N ARG A 374 14.66 11.02 24.49
CA ARG A 374 14.38 11.60 23.16
C ARG A 374 14.61 13.10 23.20
N ARG A 375 15.48 13.59 22.29
CA ARG A 375 15.63 15.03 22.06
C ARG A 375 14.28 15.65 21.68
N PRO A 376 13.91 16.84 22.18
CA PRO A 376 12.76 17.57 21.71
C PRO A 376 12.85 17.75 20.20
N ARG A 377 11.73 17.51 19.46
CA ARG A 377 11.73 17.79 18.01
C ARG A 377 11.80 19.28 17.80
N PRO A 378 12.76 19.79 17.02
CA PRO A 378 12.84 21.22 16.71
C PRO A 378 11.54 21.65 15.99
N TRP A 379 11.14 22.90 16.19
CA TRP A 379 10.09 23.52 15.42
C TRP A 379 10.51 23.59 13.96
N ARG A 380 9.64 23.22 13.04
CA ARG A 380 9.98 23.13 11.62
C ARG A 380 9.90 24.50 10.92
N TYR A 381 8.94 25.31 11.34
CA TYR A 381 8.60 26.57 10.70
C TYR A 381 8.83 27.79 11.60
N HIS A 382 9.12 27.58 12.88
CA HIS A 382 9.28 28.63 13.87
C HIS A 382 10.60 28.45 14.62
N ALA A 383 11.28 29.57 14.88
CA ALA A 383 12.46 29.59 15.74
C ALA A 383 12.08 30.28 17.06
N LEU A 384 12.30 29.60 18.19
CA LEU A 384 12.08 30.17 19.52
C LEU A 384 13.44 30.52 20.14
N ARG A 385 13.49 31.71 20.72
CA ARG A 385 14.61 32.14 21.56
C ARG A 385 14.10 32.36 22.96
N TYR A 386 14.84 31.87 23.94
CA TYR A 386 14.47 31.91 25.34
C TYR A 386 15.45 32.79 26.10
N ARG A 387 14.96 33.46 27.15
CA ARG A 387 15.80 34.19 28.12
C ARG A 387 15.19 34.07 29.49
N VAL A 388 16.03 34.11 30.52
CA VAL A 388 15.60 34.18 31.93
C VAL A 388 15.45 35.63 32.31
N GLU A 389 14.30 36.00 32.87
CA GLU A 389 14.06 37.35 33.39
C GLU A 389 13.66 37.30 34.87
N THR A 390 14.22 38.20 35.65
CA THR A 390 13.84 38.37 37.05
C THR A 390 12.55 39.18 37.14
N CYS A 391 11.54 38.67 37.81
CA CYS A 391 10.32 39.40 38.07
C CYS A 391 10.13 39.61 39.56
N GLN A 392 9.83 40.86 39.92
CA GLN A 392 9.45 41.20 41.30
C GLN A 392 8.00 40.81 41.56
N GLN A 393 7.75 39.99 42.56
CA GLN A 393 6.39 39.73 43.02
C GLN A 393 5.84 41.01 43.66
N ARG A 394 4.80 41.59 43.10
CA ARG A 394 3.98 42.57 43.83
C ARG A 394 3.36 41.85 45.03
N LYS A 395 3.81 42.22 46.26
CA LYS A 395 3.20 41.78 47.50
C LYS A 395 1.69 42.12 47.45
N LYS A 396 0.81 41.10 47.42
CA LYS A 396 -0.62 41.35 47.69
C LYS A 396 -0.71 41.91 49.09
N ARG A 397 -1.14 43.18 49.22
CA ARG A 397 -1.47 43.80 50.51
C ARG A 397 -2.60 42.94 51.13
N THR A 398 -2.25 42.09 52.08
CA THR A 398 -3.26 41.48 52.97
C THR A 398 -3.88 42.62 53.82
N ARG A 399 -5.17 42.60 53.95
CA ARG A 399 -5.99 43.58 54.69
C ARG A 399 -5.71 43.63 56.19
N ARG A 400 -4.66 42.97 56.69
CA ARG A 400 -4.18 43.03 58.11
C ARG A 400 -2.66 43.26 58.08
N GLY A 401 -2.28 44.43 58.47
CA GLY A 401 -0.89 44.88 58.48
C GLY A 401 0.03 44.10 59.36
N ARG A 402 0.97 43.37 58.78
CA ARG A 402 2.32 43.11 59.28
C ARG A 402 3.19 42.71 58.07
N PRO A 403 4.38 43.28 57.89
CA PRO A 403 5.28 42.86 56.78
C PRO A 403 5.90 41.52 57.13
N ALA A 404 5.86 40.54 56.23
CA ALA A 404 6.68 39.33 56.30
C ALA A 404 7.95 39.61 55.46
N GLU A 405 9.08 39.56 56.10
CA GLU A 405 10.40 39.49 55.49
C GLU A 405 10.59 38.10 54.86
N GLY A 406 10.96 38.09 53.59
CA GLY A 406 11.27 36.86 52.86
C GLY A 406 11.28 37.15 51.36
N GLY A 407 12.41 37.64 50.82
CA GLY A 407 12.58 37.83 49.39
C GLY A 407 12.84 36.50 48.66
N ALA A 408 11.93 36.09 47.82
CA ALA A 408 12.22 35.08 46.82
C ALA A 408 12.21 35.75 45.46
N ALA A 409 13.34 35.76 44.76
CA ALA A 409 13.44 36.19 43.37
C ALA A 409 12.86 35.10 42.50
N THR A 410 11.83 35.40 41.73
CA THR A 410 11.24 34.46 40.75
C THR A 410 11.63 34.89 39.35
N GLY A 411 12.25 34.01 38.58
CA GLY A 411 12.60 34.26 37.17
C GLY A 411 11.37 34.13 36.27
N ARG A 412 11.21 35.02 35.34
CA ARG A 412 10.18 35.01 34.27
C ARG A 412 10.89 34.81 32.94
N GLY A 413 10.53 33.75 32.20
CA GLY A 413 10.96 33.64 30.84
C GLY A 413 10.08 34.47 29.90
N LEU A 414 10.66 35.38 29.14
CA LEU A 414 9.98 36.10 28.05
C LEU A 414 10.49 35.56 26.69
N LEU A 415 9.55 35.34 25.78
CA LEU A 415 9.82 34.86 24.43
C LEU A 415 9.68 36.02 23.44
N SER A 416 10.71 36.22 22.58
CA SER A 416 10.57 37.13 21.45
C SER A 416 10.48 36.27 20.16
N LEU A 417 9.44 36.52 19.38
CA LEU A 417 9.30 36.00 18.02
C LEU A 417 10.19 36.84 17.09
N GLY A 418 11.23 36.20 16.51
CA GLY A 418 11.94 36.75 15.37
C GLY A 418 11.19 36.39 14.08
N ARG A 419 10.88 37.41 13.25
CA ARG A 419 10.33 37.25 11.90
C ARG A 419 11.36 36.68 10.94
#